data_db7f51fb30a56db75789e696935b682c
#
_entry.id   db7f51fb30a56db75789e696935b682c
#
_cell.length_a   1.000
_cell.length_b   1.000
_cell.length_c   1.000
_cell.angle_alpha   90.00
_cell.angle_beta   90.00
_cell.angle_gamma   90.00
#
_symmetry.space_group_name_H-M   'P 1'
#
loop_
_entity.id
_entity.type
_entity.pdbx_description
1 polymer ?
#
loop_
_entity_poly.entity_id
_entity_poly.type
_entity_poly.pdbx_seq_one_letter_code
_entity_poly.pdbx_strand_id
1 'polypeptide(L)'
;RYSGKSAAFLRGFRAIYLGVFFNIMIMASVSLAAIKIGGVMFGLEPWHCIVWASLATVIFSSLGGFRGVVFTDFLLFIMALGGSVAAAYFALGHADVGSLKGLLANPNIADKLSFFPAVERDASGAMTEGNLNLWMTLIVIPLVVQWWSVWYPGAEPGGGGYVAQRMLAAKDERHATGAVLFFNFAHYGLRPWPWILVALASLVVFPMDSDLVRKNAEEML
;
A
#
# COMPACT_ATOMS: atom_id res chain seq x y z
N ARG A 1 11.32 -31.97 -7.30
CA ARG A 1 10.11 -32.81 -7.12
C ARG A 1 9.35 -33.04 -8.43
N TYR A 2 9.45 -32.15 -9.37
CA TYR A 2 8.88 -32.31 -10.70
C TYR A 2 10.01 -32.45 -11.71
N SER A 3 10.09 -33.57 -12.39
CA SER A 3 11.06 -33.88 -13.42
C SER A 3 10.37 -34.06 -14.78
N GLY A 4 11.12 -33.91 -15.87
CA GLY A 4 10.62 -34.08 -17.22
C GLY A 4 10.36 -32.79 -17.99
N LYS A 5 9.99 -32.91 -19.26
CA LYS A 5 9.78 -31.77 -20.19
C LYS A 5 8.69 -30.84 -19.78
N SER A 6 7.56 -31.37 -19.27
CA SER A 6 6.42 -30.58 -18.78
C SER A 6 6.80 -29.71 -17.57
N ALA A 7 7.62 -30.26 -16.65
CA ALA A 7 8.09 -29.50 -15.50
C ALA A 7 9.10 -28.41 -15.90
N ALA A 8 9.94 -28.66 -16.92
CA ALA A 8 10.84 -27.65 -17.46
C ALA A 8 10.06 -26.52 -18.14
N PHE A 9 9.03 -26.86 -18.94
CA PHE A 9 8.14 -25.89 -19.56
C PHE A 9 7.43 -25.03 -18.50
N LEU A 10 6.84 -25.65 -17.49
CA LEU A 10 6.13 -24.95 -16.42
C LEU A 10 7.04 -23.98 -15.65
N ARG A 11 8.29 -24.42 -15.35
CA ARG A 11 9.28 -23.53 -14.71
C ARG A 11 9.67 -22.36 -15.61
N GLY A 12 9.92 -22.61 -16.90
CA GLY A 12 10.24 -21.55 -17.86
C GLY A 12 9.09 -20.57 -18.06
N PHE A 13 7.88 -21.09 -18.26
CA PHE A 13 6.67 -20.25 -18.34
C PHE A 13 6.49 -19.38 -17.10
N ARG A 14 6.59 -20.00 -15.93
CA ARG A 14 6.43 -19.28 -14.66
C ARG A 14 7.51 -18.22 -14.45
N ALA A 15 8.76 -18.52 -14.81
CA ALA A 15 9.85 -17.56 -14.72
C ALA A 15 9.61 -16.33 -15.61
N ILE A 16 9.15 -16.52 -16.84
CA ILE A 16 8.82 -15.42 -17.76
C ILE A 16 7.57 -14.66 -17.25
N TYR A 17 6.51 -15.38 -16.94
CA TYR A 17 5.24 -14.79 -16.52
C TYR A 17 5.40 -13.95 -15.24
N LEU A 18 6.05 -14.49 -14.22
CA LEU A 18 6.27 -13.78 -12.96
C LEU A 18 7.46 -12.82 -13.02
N GLY A 19 8.58 -13.27 -13.58
CA GLY A 19 9.82 -12.51 -13.58
C GLY A 19 9.86 -11.36 -14.59
N VAL A 20 9.11 -11.44 -15.68
CA VAL A 20 9.08 -10.39 -16.71
C VAL A 20 7.75 -9.63 -16.64
N PHE A 21 6.64 -10.31 -16.93
CA PHE A 21 5.36 -9.63 -17.08
C PHE A 21 4.92 -8.90 -15.80
N PHE A 22 4.85 -9.59 -14.66
CA PHE A 22 4.42 -8.96 -13.40
C PHE A 22 5.43 -7.93 -12.89
N ASN A 23 6.73 -8.18 -13.03
CA ASN A 23 7.73 -7.19 -12.65
C ASN A 23 7.60 -5.89 -13.44
N ILE A 24 7.40 -5.98 -14.76
CA ILE A 24 7.19 -4.79 -15.59
C ILE A 24 5.95 -4.04 -15.15
N MET A 25 4.84 -4.72 -14.88
CA MET A 25 3.60 -4.09 -14.41
C MET A 25 3.79 -3.39 -13.07
N ILE A 26 4.47 -4.01 -12.11
CA ILE A 26 4.76 -3.42 -10.80
C ILE A 26 5.68 -2.21 -10.96
N MET A 27 6.76 -2.34 -11.74
CA MET A 27 7.68 -1.23 -12.00
C MET A 27 6.99 -0.06 -12.69
N ALA A 28 6.10 -0.32 -13.64
CA ALA A 28 5.30 0.72 -14.29
C ALA A 28 4.41 1.48 -13.28
N SER A 29 3.73 0.77 -12.38
CA SER A 29 2.91 1.38 -11.34
C SER A 29 3.71 2.25 -10.38
N VAL A 30 4.87 1.77 -9.93
CA VAL A 30 5.76 2.53 -9.04
C VAL A 30 6.35 3.75 -9.76
N SER A 31 6.74 3.59 -11.04
CA SER A 31 7.25 4.69 -11.85
C SER A 31 6.21 5.78 -12.08
N LEU A 32 4.94 5.40 -12.26
CA LEU A 32 3.83 6.35 -12.39
C LEU A 32 3.66 7.19 -11.12
N ALA A 33 3.79 6.57 -9.94
CA ALA A 33 3.77 7.31 -8.67
C ALA A 33 4.95 8.29 -8.56
N ALA A 34 6.17 7.86 -8.95
CA ALA A 34 7.35 8.71 -8.96
C ALA A 34 7.18 9.91 -9.90
N ILE A 35 6.60 9.71 -11.09
CA ILE A 35 6.28 10.78 -12.05
C ILE A 35 5.33 11.81 -11.43
N LYS A 36 4.24 11.35 -10.80
CA LYS A 36 3.27 12.26 -10.17
C LYS A 36 3.91 13.07 -9.04
N ILE A 37 4.66 12.43 -8.18
CA ILE A 37 5.36 13.11 -7.06
C ILE A 37 6.41 14.09 -7.62
N GLY A 38 7.24 13.66 -8.57
CA GLY A 38 8.27 14.49 -9.18
C GLY A 38 7.69 15.70 -9.93
N GLY A 39 6.58 15.51 -10.64
CA GLY A 39 5.86 16.59 -11.31
C GLY A 39 5.31 17.62 -10.33
N VAL A 40 4.60 17.18 -9.28
CA VAL A 40 3.98 18.08 -8.30
C VAL A 40 5.00 18.78 -7.42
N MET A 41 6.03 18.06 -6.94
CA MET A 41 6.99 18.64 -5.97
C MET A 41 8.13 19.40 -6.63
N PHE A 42 8.58 18.99 -7.81
CA PHE A 42 9.79 19.54 -8.44
C PHE A 42 9.53 20.11 -9.84
N GLY A 43 8.30 20.03 -10.34
CA GLY A 43 7.95 20.50 -11.71
C GLY A 43 8.67 19.69 -12.81
N LEU A 44 9.06 18.45 -12.53
CA LEU A 44 9.82 17.64 -13.48
C LEU A 44 8.92 17.04 -14.56
N GLU A 45 9.41 17.02 -15.77
CA GLU A 45 8.81 16.28 -16.88
C GLU A 45 8.80 14.76 -16.59
N PRO A 46 7.78 14.01 -17.01
CA PRO A 46 7.64 12.58 -16.73
C PRO A 46 8.89 11.75 -17.05
N TRP A 47 9.51 12.00 -18.18
CA TRP A 47 10.69 11.25 -18.61
C TRP A 47 11.95 11.56 -17.76
N HIS A 48 12.10 12.80 -17.26
CA HIS A 48 13.18 13.14 -16.34
C HIS A 48 13.07 12.34 -15.04
N CYS A 49 11.86 12.22 -14.49
CA CYS A 49 11.63 11.42 -13.29
C CYS A 49 12.04 9.96 -13.50
N ILE A 50 11.65 9.35 -14.63
CA ILE A 50 11.99 7.97 -14.93
C ILE A 50 13.49 7.78 -15.11
N VAL A 51 14.13 8.62 -15.92
CA VAL A 51 15.57 8.48 -16.24
C VAL A 51 16.41 8.65 -14.99
N TRP A 52 16.19 9.71 -14.20
CA TRP A 52 17.00 9.96 -13.01
C TRP A 52 16.76 8.92 -11.91
N ALA A 53 15.51 8.52 -11.67
CA ALA A 53 15.21 7.47 -10.70
C ALA A 53 15.78 6.12 -11.11
N SER A 54 15.68 5.76 -12.39
CA SER A 54 16.23 4.50 -12.92
C SER A 54 17.75 4.49 -12.86
N LEU A 55 18.41 5.57 -13.27
CA LEU A 55 19.86 5.70 -13.24
C LEU A 55 20.40 5.59 -11.81
N ALA A 56 19.80 6.32 -10.88
CA ALA A 56 20.17 6.26 -9.45
C ALA A 56 19.99 4.84 -8.89
N THR A 57 18.87 4.18 -9.22
CA THR A 57 18.59 2.82 -8.76
C THR A 57 19.60 1.82 -9.32
N VAL A 58 19.93 1.89 -10.62
CA VAL A 58 20.91 0.99 -11.27
C VAL A 58 22.29 1.18 -10.65
N ILE A 59 22.77 2.42 -10.52
CA ILE A 59 24.09 2.72 -9.92
C ILE A 59 24.13 2.18 -8.49
N PHE A 60 23.13 2.52 -7.68
CA PHE A 60 23.07 2.10 -6.30
C PHE A 60 23.03 0.57 -6.16
N SER A 61 22.16 -0.11 -6.89
CA SER A 61 22.01 -1.57 -6.82
C SER A 61 23.27 -2.30 -7.32
N SER A 62 23.95 -1.74 -8.32
CA SER A 62 25.18 -2.33 -8.87
C SER A 62 26.36 -2.22 -7.90
N LEU A 63 26.46 -1.11 -7.16
CA LEU A 63 27.56 -0.87 -6.21
C LEU A 63 27.30 -1.53 -4.84
N GLY A 64 26.06 -1.50 -4.37
CA GLY A 64 25.71 -1.93 -3.01
C GLY A 64 25.52 -3.44 -2.84
N GLY A 65 25.20 -4.16 -3.90
CA GLY A 65 24.81 -5.56 -3.82
C GLY A 65 23.64 -5.78 -2.85
N PHE A 66 23.40 -7.03 -2.44
CA PHE A 66 22.28 -7.35 -1.54
C PHE A 66 22.36 -6.66 -0.16
N ARG A 67 23.56 -6.55 0.43
CA ARG A 67 23.75 -5.87 1.72
C ARG A 67 23.45 -4.38 1.63
N GLY A 68 23.88 -3.74 0.55
CA GLY A 68 23.59 -2.33 0.30
C GLY A 68 22.08 -2.08 0.16
N VAL A 69 21.37 -2.95 -0.57
CA VAL A 69 19.91 -2.86 -0.72
C VAL A 69 19.21 -2.97 0.63
N VAL A 70 19.56 -3.98 1.46
CA VAL A 70 18.94 -4.16 2.79
C VAL A 70 19.19 -2.96 3.71
N PHE A 71 20.41 -2.41 3.69
CA PHE A 71 20.74 -1.22 4.49
C PHE A 71 19.95 0.02 4.03
N THR A 72 19.83 0.20 2.73
CA THR A 72 19.02 1.31 2.18
C THR A 72 17.54 1.13 2.46
N ASP A 73 17.01 -0.08 2.31
CA ASP A 73 15.61 -0.37 2.68
C ASP A 73 15.32 0.05 4.14
N PHE A 74 16.27 -0.21 5.04
CA PHE A 74 16.14 0.19 6.44
C PHE A 74 16.17 1.71 6.63
N LEU A 75 17.09 2.42 5.97
CA LEU A 75 17.12 3.89 6.01
C LEU A 75 15.85 4.50 5.41
N LEU A 76 15.41 4.00 4.27
CA LEU A 76 14.17 4.44 3.62
C LEU A 76 12.95 4.18 4.49
N PHE A 77 12.92 3.06 5.22
CA PHE A 77 11.86 2.78 6.19
C PHE A 77 11.80 3.83 7.30
N ILE A 78 12.97 4.20 7.89
CA ILE A 78 13.03 5.24 8.92
C ILE A 78 12.57 6.59 8.37
N MET A 79 13.04 6.96 7.17
CA MET A 79 12.66 8.22 6.52
C MET A 79 11.16 8.25 6.20
N ALA A 80 10.61 7.15 5.66
CA ALA A 80 9.19 7.06 5.33
C ALA A 80 8.31 7.10 6.58
N LEU A 81 8.71 6.41 7.66
CA LEU A 81 8.00 6.45 8.93
C LEU A 81 8.06 7.85 9.55
N GLY A 82 9.25 8.46 9.60
CA GLY A 82 9.43 9.82 10.11
C GLY A 82 8.64 10.85 9.32
N GLY A 83 8.67 10.76 7.99
CA GLY A 83 7.87 11.61 7.10
C GLY A 83 6.36 11.43 7.28
N SER A 84 5.90 10.20 7.45
CA SER A 84 4.47 9.95 7.68
C SER A 84 4.00 10.44 9.05
N VAL A 85 4.82 10.31 10.09
CA VAL A 85 4.54 10.89 11.41
C VAL A 85 4.51 12.42 11.36
N ALA A 86 5.48 13.04 10.67
CA ALA A 86 5.49 14.48 10.46
C ALA A 86 4.24 14.94 9.69
N ALA A 87 3.87 14.24 8.62
CA ALA A 87 2.65 14.52 7.87
C ALA A 87 1.39 14.44 8.75
N ALA A 88 1.28 13.41 9.61
CA ALA A 88 0.18 13.30 10.57
C ALA A 88 0.18 14.45 11.58
N TYR A 89 1.34 14.85 12.07
CA TYR A 89 1.47 15.99 12.98
C TYR A 89 0.97 17.29 12.35
N PHE A 90 1.42 17.60 11.13
CA PHE A 90 0.97 18.80 10.41
C PHE A 90 -0.51 18.72 10.02
N ALA A 91 -1.00 17.56 9.61
CA ALA A 91 -2.41 17.38 9.30
C ALA A 91 -3.31 17.60 10.51
N LEU A 92 -2.94 17.11 11.68
CA LEU A 92 -3.66 17.35 12.92
C LEU A 92 -3.59 18.82 13.39
N GLY A 93 -2.51 19.52 13.06
CA GLY A 93 -2.34 20.95 13.34
C GLY A 93 -3.04 21.88 12.36
N HIS A 94 -3.67 21.36 11.30
CA HIS A 94 -4.42 22.17 10.34
C HIS A 94 -5.59 22.88 11.00
N ALA A 95 -5.89 24.12 10.58
CA ALA A 95 -6.90 24.97 11.20
C ALA A 95 -8.30 24.30 11.29
N ASP A 96 -8.68 23.55 10.25
CA ASP A 96 -9.98 22.86 10.18
C ASP A 96 -10.03 21.59 11.04
N VAL A 97 -8.89 21.04 11.44
CA VAL A 97 -8.76 19.81 12.23
C VAL A 97 -8.49 20.14 13.71
N GLY A 98 -7.53 21.01 13.96
CA GLY A 98 -7.16 21.56 15.27
C GLY A 98 -6.45 20.61 16.22
N SER A 99 -6.80 19.33 16.26
CA SER A 99 -6.18 18.32 17.12
C SER A 99 -6.73 16.92 16.82
N LEU A 100 -6.10 15.89 17.39
CA LEU A 100 -6.65 14.52 17.35
C LEU A 100 -8.07 14.45 17.93
N LYS A 101 -8.34 15.17 19.05
CA LYS A 101 -9.67 15.22 19.64
C LYS A 101 -10.67 15.92 18.71
N GLY A 102 -10.26 17.00 18.05
CA GLY A 102 -11.07 17.71 17.05
C GLY A 102 -11.39 16.82 15.86
N LEU A 103 -10.37 16.09 15.36
CA LEU A 103 -10.55 15.12 14.28
C LEU A 103 -11.59 14.06 14.64
N LEU A 104 -11.42 13.37 15.76
CA LEU A 104 -12.32 12.27 16.19
C LEU A 104 -13.74 12.74 16.52
N ALA A 105 -13.93 14.01 16.86
CA ALA A 105 -15.25 14.60 17.14
C ALA A 105 -15.93 15.17 15.89
N ASN A 106 -15.25 15.18 14.74
CA ASN A 106 -15.78 15.78 13.52
C ASN A 106 -16.90 14.90 12.90
N PRO A 107 -18.10 15.47 12.66
CA PRO A 107 -19.22 14.71 12.13
C PRO A 107 -18.98 14.13 10.74
N ASN A 108 -18.11 14.74 9.92
CA ASN A 108 -17.80 14.26 8.55
C ASN A 108 -17.04 12.94 8.52
N ILE A 109 -16.46 12.51 9.65
CA ILE A 109 -15.73 11.25 9.74
C ILE A 109 -16.32 10.28 10.77
N ALA A 110 -17.36 10.66 11.47
CA ALA A 110 -17.95 9.85 12.56
C ALA A 110 -18.33 8.45 12.08
N ASP A 111 -18.88 8.33 10.88
CA ASP A 111 -19.22 7.06 10.21
C ASP A 111 -17.98 6.26 9.77
N LYS A 112 -16.83 6.90 9.57
CA LYS A 112 -15.57 6.27 9.17
C LYS A 112 -14.76 5.73 10.34
N LEU A 113 -15.12 6.09 11.57
CA LEU A 113 -14.43 5.61 12.78
C LEU A 113 -14.88 4.21 13.21
N SER A 114 -15.99 3.72 12.67
CA SER A 114 -16.44 2.35 12.93
C SER A 114 -15.62 1.34 12.12
N PHE A 115 -15.13 0.29 12.80
CA PHE A 115 -14.40 -0.79 12.13
C PHE A 115 -15.33 -1.65 11.25
N PHE A 116 -16.58 -1.76 11.61
CA PHE A 116 -17.59 -2.47 10.85
C PHE A 116 -18.61 -1.49 10.25
N PRO A 117 -19.09 -1.77 9.03
CA PRO A 117 -20.20 -1.00 8.46
C PRO A 117 -21.43 -1.05 9.37
N ALA A 118 -22.14 0.06 9.49
CA ALA A 118 -23.42 0.08 10.22
C ALA A 118 -24.41 -0.91 9.58
N VAL A 119 -25.29 -1.48 10.39
CA VAL A 119 -26.37 -2.35 9.91
C VAL A 119 -27.61 -1.51 9.73
N GLU A 120 -27.89 -1.11 8.51
CA GLU A 120 -29.12 -0.38 8.15
C GLU A 120 -30.18 -1.38 7.73
N ARG A 121 -31.37 -1.26 8.32
CA ARG A 121 -32.52 -2.11 8.05
C ARG A 121 -33.66 -1.29 7.47
N ASP A 122 -34.38 -1.87 6.55
CA ASP A 122 -35.61 -1.31 6.01
C ASP A 122 -36.79 -1.48 6.98
N ALA A 123 -37.97 -1.01 6.57
CA ALA A 123 -39.20 -1.13 7.36
C ALA A 123 -39.66 -2.58 7.58
N SER A 124 -39.17 -3.54 6.78
CA SER A 124 -39.44 -4.98 6.94
C SER A 124 -38.46 -5.66 7.91
N GLY A 125 -37.41 -4.95 8.37
CA GLY A 125 -36.35 -5.48 9.21
C GLY A 125 -35.22 -6.17 8.43
N ALA A 126 -35.26 -6.21 7.11
CA ALA A 126 -34.20 -6.71 6.25
C ALA A 126 -33.09 -5.66 6.09
N MET A 127 -31.86 -6.09 5.77
CA MET A 127 -30.81 -5.13 5.41
C MET A 127 -31.18 -4.42 4.11
N THR A 128 -30.95 -3.11 4.06
CA THR A 128 -31.10 -2.36 2.79
C THR A 128 -30.14 -2.92 1.75
N GLU A 129 -30.51 -2.88 0.47
CA GLU A 129 -29.69 -3.43 -0.63
C GLU A 129 -28.29 -2.79 -0.67
N GLY A 130 -28.19 -1.48 -0.48
CA GLY A 130 -26.92 -0.79 -0.42
C GLY A 130 -26.04 -1.24 0.75
N ASN A 131 -26.64 -1.46 1.90
CA ASN A 131 -25.94 -1.93 3.09
C ASN A 131 -25.51 -3.40 2.94
N LEU A 132 -26.35 -4.24 2.36
CA LEU A 132 -26.01 -5.63 2.03
C LEU A 132 -24.78 -5.68 1.09
N ASN A 133 -24.80 -4.88 0.02
CA ASN A 133 -23.68 -4.80 -0.92
C ASN A 133 -22.39 -4.33 -0.24
N LEU A 134 -22.46 -3.37 0.67
CA LEU A 134 -21.33 -2.90 1.45
C LEU A 134 -20.73 -4.01 2.32
N TRP A 135 -21.57 -4.74 3.06
CA TRP A 135 -21.17 -5.88 3.88
C TRP A 135 -20.57 -7.02 3.04
N MET A 136 -21.19 -7.32 1.91
CA MET A 136 -20.68 -8.34 0.98
C MET A 136 -19.30 -7.96 0.48
N THR A 137 -19.09 -6.72 0.04
CA THR A 137 -17.83 -6.25 -0.56
C THR A 137 -16.72 -6.12 0.46
N LEU A 138 -17.00 -5.57 1.65
CA LEU A 138 -15.95 -5.26 2.63
C LEU A 138 -15.63 -6.42 3.57
N ILE A 139 -16.59 -7.32 3.83
CA ILE A 139 -16.41 -8.37 4.83
C ILE A 139 -16.51 -9.77 4.20
N VAL A 140 -17.64 -10.06 3.54
CA VAL A 140 -17.91 -11.45 3.10
C VAL A 140 -16.96 -11.87 1.97
N ILE A 141 -16.84 -11.08 0.91
CA ILE A 141 -15.96 -11.42 -0.22
C ILE A 141 -14.49 -11.51 0.21
N PRO A 142 -13.91 -10.57 0.95
CA PRO A 142 -12.54 -10.71 1.44
C PRO A 142 -12.31 -11.94 2.30
N LEU A 143 -13.23 -12.25 3.22
CA LEU A 143 -13.06 -13.38 4.14
C LEU A 143 -13.33 -14.74 3.49
N VAL A 144 -14.33 -14.85 2.59
CA VAL A 144 -14.76 -16.13 2.04
C VAL A 144 -14.07 -16.46 0.72
N VAL A 145 -13.83 -15.44 -0.13
CA VAL A 145 -13.34 -15.63 -1.50
C VAL A 145 -11.89 -15.20 -1.66
N GLN A 146 -11.47 -14.11 -1.04
CA GLN A 146 -10.17 -13.49 -1.31
C GLN A 146 -9.11 -13.72 -0.23
N TRP A 147 -9.45 -14.25 0.92
CA TRP A 147 -8.53 -14.34 2.05
C TRP A 147 -7.23 -15.09 1.75
N TRP A 148 -7.23 -16.10 0.90
CA TRP A 148 -6.03 -16.84 0.49
C TRP A 148 -5.29 -16.23 -0.70
N SER A 149 -5.91 -15.29 -1.40
CA SER A 149 -5.31 -14.57 -2.54
C SER A 149 -4.99 -13.12 -2.21
N VAL A 150 -5.18 -12.72 -0.96
CA VAL A 150 -4.91 -11.35 -0.51
C VAL A 150 -3.44 -11.01 -0.73
N TRP A 151 -3.21 -9.90 -1.39
CA TRP A 151 -1.89 -9.32 -1.52
C TRP A 151 -1.40 -8.83 -0.15
N TYR A 152 -0.30 -9.37 0.30
CA TYR A 152 0.46 -8.86 1.44
C TYR A 152 1.93 -8.71 1.03
N PRO A 153 2.74 -7.89 1.72
CA PRO A 153 4.15 -7.75 1.39
C PRO A 153 4.86 -9.10 1.37
N GLY A 154 5.36 -9.49 0.21
CA GLY A 154 5.94 -10.79 -0.04
C GLY A 154 4.98 -11.85 -0.61
N ALA A 155 3.72 -11.54 -0.81
CA ALA A 155 2.74 -12.40 -1.48
C ALA A 155 2.57 -12.05 -2.96
N GLU A 156 3.64 -11.67 -3.64
CA GLU A 156 3.60 -11.47 -5.08
C GLU A 156 3.18 -12.76 -5.79
N PRO A 157 2.66 -12.66 -7.02
CA PRO A 157 2.43 -13.83 -7.85
C PRO A 157 3.70 -14.68 -7.95
N GLY A 158 3.73 -15.80 -7.24
CA GLY A 158 4.92 -16.65 -7.12
C GLY A 158 5.40 -16.90 -5.69
N GLY A 159 4.73 -16.28 -4.72
CA GLY A 159 4.91 -16.50 -3.28
C GLY A 159 6.16 -15.83 -2.70
N GLY A 160 5.98 -14.99 -1.74
CA GLY A 160 6.92 -14.43 -0.77
C GLY A 160 8.42 -14.32 -1.08
N GLY A 161 8.80 -14.15 -2.34
CA GLY A 161 10.20 -14.22 -2.77
C GLY A 161 11.10 -13.21 -2.05
N TYR A 162 10.62 -12.03 -1.82
CA TYR A 162 11.38 -10.98 -1.11
C TYR A 162 11.61 -11.32 0.36
N VAL A 163 10.60 -11.81 1.06
CA VAL A 163 10.72 -12.23 2.45
C VAL A 163 11.60 -13.47 2.54
N ALA A 164 11.36 -14.46 1.69
CA ALA A 164 12.17 -15.67 1.63
C ALA A 164 13.64 -15.37 1.34
N GLN A 165 13.96 -14.49 0.41
CA GLN A 165 15.32 -14.08 0.09
C GLN A 165 16.03 -13.48 1.32
N ARG A 166 15.36 -12.63 2.07
CA ARG A 166 15.93 -12.02 3.28
C ARG A 166 16.10 -13.02 4.40
N MET A 167 15.14 -13.94 4.57
CA MET A 167 15.24 -15.03 5.54
C MET A 167 16.42 -15.98 5.25
N LEU A 168 16.58 -16.36 3.97
CA LEU A 168 17.69 -17.23 3.54
C LEU A 168 19.07 -16.55 3.64
N ALA A 169 19.12 -15.24 3.62
CA ALA A 169 20.36 -14.46 3.78
C ALA A 169 20.67 -14.15 5.26
N ALA A 170 19.81 -14.51 6.19
CA ALA A 170 20.04 -14.30 7.61
C ALA A 170 21.16 -15.23 8.14
N LYS A 171 21.83 -14.81 9.20
CA LYS A 171 22.95 -15.53 9.81
C LYS A 171 22.54 -16.91 10.33
N ASP A 172 21.37 -17.00 10.90
CA ASP A 172 20.79 -18.23 11.48
C ASP A 172 19.27 -18.11 11.57
N GLU A 173 18.60 -19.18 11.99
CA GLU A 173 17.15 -19.28 12.11
C GLU A 173 16.57 -18.27 13.12
N ARG A 174 17.27 -18.01 14.21
CA ARG A 174 16.85 -17.04 15.23
C ARG A 174 16.83 -15.62 14.67
N HIS A 175 17.84 -15.24 13.89
CA HIS A 175 17.88 -13.94 13.22
C HIS A 175 16.81 -13.86 12.14
N ALA A 176 16.56 -14.92 11.39
CA ALA A 176 15.50 -14.96 10.37
C ALA A 176 14.12 -14.75 11.01
N THR A 177 13.81 -15.50 12.08
CA THR A 177 12.54 -15.40 12.81
C THR A 177 12.37 -14.01 13.46
N GLY A 178 13.42 -13.49 14.09
CA GLY A 178 13.43 -12.16 14.69
C GLY A 178 13.19 -11.05 13.65
N ALA A 179 13.80 -11.16 12.49
CA ALA A 179 13.61 -10.21 11.39
C ALA A 179 12.16 -10.21 10.86
N VAL A 180 11.55 -11.39 10.71
CA VAL A 180 10.15 -11.52 10.29
C VAL A 180 9.21 -10.95 11.34
N LEU A 181 9.44 -11.23 12.62
CA LEU A 181 8.65 -10.68 13.70
C LEU A 181 8.76 -9.14 13.75
N PHE A 182 9.97 -8.61 13.66
CA PHE A 182 10.19 -7.17 13.59
C PHE A 182 9.51 -6.53 12.38
N PHE A 183 9.62 -7.15 11.21
CA PHE A 183 8.94 -6.69 10.00
C PHE A 183 7.42 -6.61 10.20
N ASN A 184 6.80 -7.65 10.72
CA ASN A 184 5.36 -7.66 10.96
C ASN A 184 4.94 -6.57 11.95
N PHE A 185 5.65 -6.42 13.06
CA PHE A 185 5.38 -5.36 14.03
C PHE A 185 5.53 -3.95 13.41
N ALA A 186 6.64 -3.72 12.70
CA ALA A 186 6.91 -2.43 12.09
C ALA A 186 5.92 -2.10 10.95
N HIS A 187 5.60 -3.09 10.11
CA HIS A 187 4.75 -2.91 8.95
C HIS A 187 3.26 -2.79 9.31
N TYR A 188 2.76 -3.65 10.21
CA TYR A 188 1.35 -3.68 10.56
C TYR A 188 1.00 -2.88 11.83
N GLY A 189 1.95 -2.65 12.72
CA GLY A 189 1.75 -1.88 13.95
C GLY A 189 2.16 -0.42 13.81
N LEU A 190 3.42 -0.15 13.46
CA LEU A 190 3.94 1.22 13.49
C LEU A 190 3.57 2.04 12.25
N ARG A 191 3.51 1.42 11.08
CA ARG A 191 3.36 2.14 9.81
C ARG A 191 1.95 2.65 9.51
N PRO A 192 0.85 1.96 9.84
CA PRO A 192 -0.49 2.35 9.36
C PRO A 192 -1.09 3.58 10.05
N TRP A 193 -0.86 3.77 11.36
CA TRP A 193 -1.57 4.81 12.11
C TRP A 193 -1.34 6.25 11.61
N PRO A 194 -0.11 6.67 11.19
CA PRO A 194 0.05 8.02 10.68
C PRO A 194 -0.73 8.24 9.38
N TRP A 195 -0.77 7.21 8.51
CA TRP A 195 -1.51 7.26 7.26
C TRP A 195 -3.02 7.35 7.47
N ILE A 196 -3.54 6.59 8.43
CA ILE A 196 -4.96 6.66 8.81
C ILE A 196 -5.31 8.06 9.29
N LEU A 197 -4.47 8.67 10.14
CA LEU A 197 -4.70 10.03 10.62
C LEU A 197 -4.68 11.07 9.49
N VAL A 198 -3.70 10.98 8.58
CA VAL A 198 -3.64 11.87 7.40
C VAL A 198 -4.85 11.68 6.50
N ALA A 199 -5.26 10.43 6.25
CA ALA A 199 -6.43 10.14 5.44
C ALA A 199 -7.73 10.70 6.06
N LEU A 200 -7.93 10.51 7.36
CA LEU A 200 -9.08 11.08 8.06
C LEU A 200 -9.05 12.61 8.08
N ALA A 201 -7.89 13.21 8.32
CA ALA A 201 -7.73 14.66 8.28
C ALA A 201 -8.02 15.22 6.88
N SER A 202 -7.62 14.51 5.82
CA SER A 202 -7.90 14.93 4.44
C SER A 202 -9.40 14.98 4.12
N LEU A 203 -10.21 14.11 4.72
CA LEU A 203 -11.67 14.13 4.55
C LEU A 203 -12.32 15.33 5.26
N VAL A 204 -11.66 15.89 6.26
CA VAL A 204 -12.14 17.12 6.95
C VAL A 204 -11.72 18.36 6.16
N VAL A 205 -10.47 18.41 5.70
CA VAL A 205 -9.91 19.56 4.96
C VAL A 205 -10.46 19.64 3.53
N PHE A 206 -10.69 18.48 2.91
CA PHE A 206 -11.23 18.34 1.55
C PHE A 206 -12.49 17.47 1.60
N PRO A 207 -13.63 18.00 2.12
CA PRO A 207 -14.86 17.24 2.14
C PRO A 207 -15.24 16.84 0.71
N MET A 208 -15.48 15.55 0.50
CA MET A 208 -15.99 15.05 -0.76
C MET A 208 -17.46 15.43 -0.90
N ASP A 209 -17.71 16.58 -1.49
CA ASP A 209 -19.04 16.94 -1.94
C ASP A 209 -19.39 16.05 -3.14
N SER A 210 -20.43 15.22 -2.98
CA SER A 210 -20.89 14.28 -4.00
C SER A 210 -21.22 14.96 -5.33
N ASP A 211 -21.72 16.20 -5.29
CA ASP A 211 -22.09 16.96 -6.47
C ASP A 211 -20.86 17.52 -7.20
N LEU A 212 -19.83 17.93 -6.45
CA LEU A 212 -18.56 18.37 -7.01
C LEU A 212 -17.77 17.20 -7.64
N VAL A 213 -17.77 16.04 -7.00
CA VAL A 213 -17.12 14.83 -7.53
C VAL A 213 -17.80 14.38 -8.82
N ARG A 214 -19.14 14.42 -8.86
CA ARG A 214 -19.93 14.07 -10.04
C ARG A 214 -19.69 15.04 -11.18
N LYS A 215 -19.70 16.35 -10.92
CA LYS A 215 -19.42 17.39 -11.91
C LYS A 215 -18.02 17.27 -12.50
N ASN A 216 -17.00 17.05 -11.66
CA ASN A 216 -15.63 16.85 -12.13
C ASN A 216 -15.47 15.55 -12.94
N ALA A 217 -16.24 14.50 -12.61
CA ALA A 217 -16.24 13.27 -13.40
C ALA A 217 -16.89 13.46 -14.78
N GLU A 218 -17.96 14.27 -14.87
CA GLU A 218 -18.63 14.62 -16.13
C GLU A 218 -17.76 15.53 -17.03
N GLU A 219 -16.92 16.40 -16.44
CA GLU A 219 -15.99 17.26 -17.18
C GLU A 219 -14.74 16.51 -17.70
N MET A 220 -14.44 15.32 -17.19
CA MET A 220 -13.29 14.50 -17.60
C MET A 220 -13.64 13.42 -18.65
N LEU A 221 -14.91 13.26 -18.99
CA LEU A 221 -15.41 12.34 -20.03
C LEU A 221 -15.73 13.06 -21.32
#